data_fa1b2e27e39727f3055577efba13f0b9
#
_entry.id   fa1b2e27e39727f3055577efba13f0b9
#
_cell.length_a   1.000
_cell.length_b   1.000
_cell.length_c   1.000
_cell.angle_alpha   90.00
_cell.angle_beta   90.00
_cell.angle_gamma   90.00
#
_symmetry.space_group_name_H-M   'P 1'
#
loop_
_entity.id
_entity.type
_entity.pdbx_description
1 polymer ?
#
loop_
_entity_poly.entity_id
_entity_poly.type
_entity_poly.pdbx_seq_one_letter_code
_entity_poly.pdbx_strand_id
1 'polypeptide(L)'
;MFNGKQIKAKNQYFNKEISRLKSCLSNNQKSSKQIKNLYNKRNNQLTDIFHKLSKRIVNLLVENKIGNLVVGYNKGWKDSINLGKRNNQTFVSISYEKLINYLKYKCEMIGINLIINEESYTSKCDSLALEEIKKHDAYLGKRIKRGLFQSSIGKLIYADVNGSLNILRKVVNDSEIISKIINSGWLFRPIRVNIL
;
A
#
# COMPACT_ATOMS: atom_id res chain seq x y z
N MET A 1 -3.00 3.80 -10.02
CA MET A 1 -2.42 2.65 -9.26
C MET A 1 -0.93 2.55 -9.55
N PHE A 2 -0.09 2.49 -8.52
CA PHE A 2 1.35 2.25 -8.65
C PHE A 2 1.67 0.76 -8.58
N ASN A 3 2.63 0.30 -9.41
CA ASN A 3 2.98 -1.10 -9.47
C ASN A 3 4.11 -1.45 -8.50
N GLY A 4 3.81 -2.18 -7.43
CA GLY A 4 4.79 -2.62 -6.42
C GLY A 4 5.65 -3.83 -6.81
N LYS A 5 5.55 -4.36 -8.04
CA LYS A 5 6.29 -5.56 -8.47
C LYS A 5 7.81 -5.38 -8.39
N GLN A 6 8.33 -4.20 -8.70
CA GLN A 6 9.77 -3.91 -8.64
C GLN A 6 10.33 -3.99 -7.22
N ILE A 7 9.60 -3.44 -6.24
CA ILE A 7 9.97 -3.51 -4.81
C ILE A 7 9.99 -4.97 -4.36
N LYS A 8 8.97 -5.73 -4.76
CA LYS A 8 8.87 -7.16 -4.43
C LYS A 8 10.03 -7.97 -5.04
N ALA A 9 10.33 -7.76 -6.32
CA ALA A 9 11.42 -8.45 -7.02
C ALA A 9 12.78 -8.16 -6.38
N LYS A 10 13.08 -6.88 -6.07
CA LYS A 10 14.31 -6.50 -5.37
C LYS A 10 14.40 -7.17 -4.00
N ASN A 11 13.35 -7.13 -3.20
CA ASN A 11 13.35 -7.80 -1.89
C ASN A 11 13.57 -9.31 -2.00
N GLN A 12 12.96 -9.98 -2.97
CA GLN A 12 13.16 -11.42 -3.20
C GLN A 12 14.61 -11.73 -3.57
N TYR A 13 15.20 -10.95 -4.47
CA TYR A 13 16.62 -11.10 -4.83
C TYR A 13 17.54 -10.96 -3.62
N PHE A 14 17.42 -9.87 -2.87
CA PHE A 14 18.26 -9.64 -1.69
C PHE A 14 18.06 -10.70 -0.61
N ASN A 15 16.83 -11.14 -0.37
CA ASN A 15 16.57 -12.21 0.60
C ASN A 15 17.24 -13.53 0.19
N LYS A 16 17.20 -13.87 -1.11
CA LYS A 16 17.89 -15.06 -1.64
C LYS A 16 19.40 -14.97 -1.44
N GLU A 17 20.02 -13.83 -1.80
CA GLU A 17 21.46 -13.63 -1.65
C GLU A 17 21.90 -13.60 -0.19
N ILE A 18 21.14 -12.96 0.69
CA ILE A 18 21.42 -12.93 2.13
C ILE A 18 21.33 -14.37 2.70
N SER A 19 20.34 -15.17 2.30
CA SER A 19 20.21 -16.56 2.75
C SER A 19 21.41 -17.40 2.28
N ARG A 20 21.82 -17.24 1.03
CA ARG A 20 23.02 -17.91 0.48
C ARG A 20 24.29 -17.55 1.26
N LEU A 21 24.51 -16.25 1.54
CA LEU A 21 25.68 -15.82 2.31
C LEU A 21 25.64 -16.30 3.75
N LYS A 22 24.45 -16.35 4.35
CA LYS A 22 24.28 -16.88 5.70
C LYS A 22 24.60 -18.35 5.82
N SER A 23 24.27 -19.17 4.80
CA SER A 23 24.62 -20.60 4.81
C SER A 23 26.12 -20.87 4.67
N CYS A 24 26.91 -19.87 4.25
CA CYS A 24 28.37 -19.97 4.18
C CYS A 24 29.08 -19.46 5.45
N LEU A 25 28.34 -19.01 6.46
CA LEU A 25 28.93 -18.56 7.72
C LEU A 25 29.31 -19.76 8.60
N SER A 26 30.42 -19.64 9.35
CA SER A 26 30.77 -20.61 10.40
C SER A 26 29.75 -20.59 11.54
N ASN A 27 29.65 -21.70 12.30
CA ASN A 27 28.63 -21.92 13.33
C ASN A 27 28.51 -20.80 14.40
N ASN A 28 29.57 -20.02 14.62
CA ASN A 28 29.58 -18.93 15.61
C ASN A 28 29.35 -17.53 15.00
N GLN A 29 29.24 -17.42 13.67
CA GLN A 29 29.08 -16.13 13.01
C GLN A 29 27.61 -15.87 12.64
N LYS A 30 27.06 -14.75 13.15
CA LYS A 30 25.68 -14.31 12.82
C LYS A 30 25.61 -13.41 11.58
N SER A 31 26.73 -12.81 11.16
CA SER A 31 26.80 -11.86 10.03
C SER A 31 28.23 -11.70 9.53
N SER A 32 28.39 -11.14 8.34
CA SER A 32 29.68 -10.77 7.74
C SER A 32 29.62 -9.35 7.18
N LYS A 33 30.79 -8.76 6.86
CA LYS A 33 30.90 -7.47 6.16
C LYS A 33 30.11 -7.48 4.84
N GLN A 34 30.18 -8.59 4.12
CA GLN A 34 29.48 -8.77 2.84
C GLN A 34 27.95 -8.76 3.05
N ILE A 35 27.43 -9.43 4.07
CA ILE A 35 25.99 -9.41 4.40
C ILE A 35 25.55 -8.00 4.79
N LYS A 36 26.33 -7.28 5.61
CA LYS A 36 26.03 -5.89 5.99
C LYS A 36 25.98 -4.97 4.78
N ASN A 37 26.94 -5.08 3.85
CA ASN A 37 26.97 -4.31 2.61
C ASN A 37 25.76 -4.60 1.74
N LEU A 38 25.30 -5.86 1.70
CA LEU A 38 24.12 -6.25 0.94
C LEU A 38 22.84 -5.64 1.53
N TYR A 39 22.70 -5.60 2.86
CA TYR A 39 21.60 -4.89 3.52
C TYR A 39 21.63 -3.38 3.21
N ASN A 40 22.80 -2.74 3.28
CA ASN A 40 22.93 -1.32 2.96
C ASN A 40 22.53 -1.03 1.51
N LYS A 41 23.02 -1.85 0.56
CA LYS A 41 22.66 -1.71 -0.86
C LYS A 41 21.16 -1.85 -1.08
N ARG A 42 20.52 -2.84 -0.43
CA ARG A 42 19.07 -3.01 -0.48
C ARG A 42 18.35 -1.79 0.07
N ASN A 43 18.73 -1.33 1.26
CA ASN A 43 18.08 -0.19 1.91
C ASN A 43 18.19 1.09 1.08
N ASN A 44 19.35 1.35 0.48
CA ASN A 44 19.57 2.50 -0.40
C ASN A 44 18.68 2.43 -1.65
N GLN A 45 18.57 1.25 -2.27
CA GLN A 45 17.68 1.07 -3.42
C GLN A 45 16.20 1.24 -3.08
N LEU A 46 15.74 0.76 -1.92
CA LEU A 46 14.36 0.95 -1.47
C LEU A 46 14.10 2.42 -1.13
N THR A 47 15.08 3.10 -0.53
CA THR A 47 15.02 4.52 -0.23
C THR A 47 14.83 5.34 -1.52
N ASP A 48 15.64 5.09 -2.55
CA ASP A 48 15.54 5.77 -3.85
C ASP A 48 14.15 5.55 -4.48
N ILE A 49 13.66 4.30 -4.48
CA ILE A 49 12.32 4.00 -5.00
C ILE A 49 11.24 4.78 -4.24
N PHE A 50 11.30 4.83 -2.90
CA PHE A 50 10.31 5.55 -2.12
C PHE A 50 10.38 7.06 -2.32
N HIS A 51 11.57 7.63 -2.51
CA HIS A 51 11.74 9.03 -2.87
C HIS A 51 11.10 9.37 -4.22
N LYS A 52 11.34 8.52 -5.24
CA LYS A 52 10.74 8.67 -6.57
C LYS A 52 9.22 8.50 -6.53
N LEU A 53 8.74 7.45 -5.85
CA LEU A 53 7.31 7.17 -5.70
C LEU A 53 6.59 8.33 -4.99
N SER A 54 7.10 8.79 -3.84
CA SER A 54 6.48 9.90 -3.10
C SER A 54 6.50 11.19 -3.90
N LYS A 55 7.59 11.50 -4.63
CA LYS A 55 7.64 12.66 -5.54
C LYS A 55 6.58 12.56 -6.64
N ARG A 56 6.45 11.38 -7.28
CA ARG A 56 5.45 11.16 -8.35
C ARG A 56 4.02 11.29 -7.83
N ILE A 57 3.73 10.77 -6.63
CA ILE A 57 2.41 10.93 -6.00
C ILE A 57 2.11 12.42 -5.79
N VAL A 58 3.03 13.13 -5.17
CA VAL A 58 2.87 14.55 -4.87
C VAL A 58 2.70 15.38 -6.14
N ASN A 59 3.48 15.12 -7.19
CA ASN A 59 3.31 15.79 -8.48
C ASN A 59 1.91 15.56 -9.06
N LEU A 60 1.39 14.32 -9.01
CA LEU A 60 0.03 14.02 -9.46
C LEU A 60 -1.05 14.77 -8.67
N LEU A 61 -0.84 14.96 -7.36
CA LEU A 61 -1.76 15.74 -6.53
C LEU A 61 -1.77 17.21 -6.96
N VAL A 62 -0.60 17.80 -7.21
CA VAL A 62 -0.46 19.19 -7.71
C VAL A 62 -1.07 19.33 -9.10
N GLU A 63 -0.71 18.46 -10.04
CA GLU A 63 -1.24 18.45 -11.41
C GLU A 63 -2.78 18.42 -11.45
N ASN A 64 -3.40 17.73 -10.49
CA ASN A 64 -4.85 17.58 -10.39
C ASN A 64 -5.50 18.54 -9.34
N LYS A 65 -4.75 19.50 -8.80
CA LYS A 65 -5.23 20.49 -7.80
C LYS A 65 -5.86 19.83 -6.56
N ILE A 66 -5.28 18.72 -6.09
CA ILE A 66 -5.78 17.95 -4.94
C ILE A 66 -5.10 18.49 -3.68
N GLY A 67 -5.88 19.04 -2.75
CA GLY A 67 -5.40 19.61 -1.49
C GLY A 67 -5.28 18.61 -0.32
N ASN A 68 -5.89 17.43 -0.42
CA ASN A 68 -5.87 16.43 0.66
C ASN A 68 -5.47 15.05 0.12
N LEU A 69 -4.54 14.38 0.80
CA LEU A 69 -4.16 12.99 0.55
C LEU A 69 -4.55 12.12 1.74
N VAL A 70 -5.44 11.16 1.54
CA VAL A 70 -5.83 10.20 2.58
C VAL A 70 -5.05 8.90 2.39
N VAL A 71 -4.38 8.43 3.46
CA VAL A 71 -3.60 7.19 3.46
C VAL A 71 -4.09 6.28 4.57
N GLY A 72 -4.45 5.05 4.22
CA GLY A 72 -4.73 3.99 5.19
C GLY A 72 -3.43 3.43 5.78
N TYR A 73 -3.34 3.38 7.11
CA TYR A 73 -2.22 2.80 7.81
C TYR A 73 -2.61 2.30 9.19
N ASN A 74 -2.35 1.03 9.46
CA ASN A 74 -2.52 0.44 10.78
C ASN A 74 -1.16 0.37 11.49
N LYS A 75 -1.00 1.17 12.53
CA LYS A 75 0.21 1.13 13.37
C LYS A 75 0.30 -0.23 14.07
N GLY A 76 1.48 -0.87 14.04
CA GLY A 76 1.69 -2.17 14.72
C GLY A 76 1.10 -3.39 14.00
N TRP A 77 0.45 -3.25 12.84
CA TRP A 77 -0.13 -4.39 12.12
C TRP A 77 0.87 -5.51 11.78
N LYS A 78 2.17 -5.19 11.74
CA LYS A 78 3.24 -6.16 11.47
C LYS A 78 3.50 -7.10 12.65
N ASP A 79 3.16 -6.69 13.86
CA ASP A 79 3.54 -7.39 15.09
C ASP A 79 2.62 -8.60 15.37
N SER A 80 1.42 -8.60 14.80
CA SER A 80 0.40 -9.65 15.02
C SER A 80 0.12 -10.54 13.80
N ILE A 81 0.78 -10.31 12.65
CA ILE A 81 0.48 -11.05 11.42
C ILE A 81 1.36 -12.27 11.26
N ASN A 82 0.75 -13.44 11.28
CA ASN A 82 1.36 -14.69 10.84
C ASN A 82 0.80 -15.11 9.48
N LEU A 83 1.38 -14.58 8.40
CA LEU A 83 1.03 -14.91 7.01
C LEU A 83 1.84 -16.10 6.46
N GLY A 84 2.56 -16.83 7.34
CA GLY A 84 3.51 -17.87 6.96
C GLY A 84 4.89 -17.32 6.56
N LYS A 85 5.93 -18.15 6.71
CA LYS A 85 7.36 -17.78 6.54
C LYS A 85 7.65 -16.94 5.28
N ARG A 86 7.10 -17.31 4.14
CA ARG A 86 7.36 -16.69 2.83
C ARG A 86 6.73 -15.31 2.66
N ASN A 87 5.52 -15.13 3.19
CA ASN A 87 4.81 -13.86 3.11
C ASN A 87 5.33 -12.88 4.16
N ASN A 88 5.62 -13.34 5.38
CA ASN A 88 6.20 -12.51 6.43
C ASN A 88 7.53 -11.88 5.97
N GLN A 89 8.43 -12.64 5.35
CA GLN A 89 9.69 -12.10 4.81
C GLN A 89 9.47 -10.99 3.76
N THR A 90 8.42 -11.09 2.95
CA THR A 90 8.14 -10.12 1.89
C THR A 90 7.50 -8.86 2.45
N PHE A 91 6.56 -8.97 3.38
CA PHE A 91 5.81 -7.84 3.94
C PHE A 91 6.57 -7.08 5.03
N VAL A 92 7.21 -7.79 5.96
CA VAL A 92 7.99 -7.18 7.06
C VAL A 92 9.17 -6.35 6.53
N SER A 93 9.69 -6.70 5.36
CA SER A 93 10.86 -6.04 4.77
C SER A 93 10.54 -4.71 4.06
N ILE A 94 9.27 -4.36 3.86
CA ILE A 94 8.87 -3.08 3.23
C ILE A 94 8.50 -2.09 4.34
N SER A 95 9.30 -1.03 4.49
CA SER A 95 9.02 0.03 5.45
C SER A 95 7.98 1.01 4.88
N TYR A 96 6.69 0.68 5.02
CA TYR A 96 5.60 1.60 4.65
C TYR A 96 5.68 2.92 5.41
N GLU A 97 6.08 2.88 6.67
CA GLU A 97 6.29 4.06 7.50
C GLU A 97 7.28 5.04 6.86
N LYS A 98 8.35 4.53 6.24
CA LYS A 98 9.32 5.36 5.52
C LYS A 98 8.67 6.08 4.31
N LEU A 99 7.80 5.38 3.56
CA LEU A 99 7.05 6.01 2.48
C LEU A 99 6.09 7.08 3.00
N ILE A 100 5.38 6.80 4.10
CA ILE A 100 4.47 7.77 4.73
C ILE A 100 5.24 9.01 5.18
N ASN A 101 6.41 8.84 5.81
CA ASN A 101 7.25 9.97 6.23
C ASN A 101 7.71 10.81 5.02
N TYR A 102 8.03 10.17 3.88
CA TYR A 102 8.36 10.91 2.67
C TYR A 102 7.17 11.64 2.06
N LEU A 103 5.99 11.07 2.11
CA LEU A 103 4.77 11.76 1.69
C LEU A 103 4.47 12.94 2.62
N LYS A 104 4.60 12.75 3.95
CA LYS A 104 4.31 13.77 4.94
C LYS A 104 5.08 15.06 4.67
N TYR A 105 6.41 15.02 4.68
CA TYR A 105 7.18 16.26 4.50
C TYR A 105 7.03 16.85 3.11
N LYS A 106 6.88 16.02 2.05
CA LYS A 106 6.72 16.54 0.68
C LYS A 106 5.35 17.17 0.45
N CYS A 107 4.28 16.64 1.04
CA CYS A 107 2.96 17.25 1.02
C CYS A 107 2.97 18.57 1.80
N GLU A 108 3.59 18.58 2.99
CA GLU A 108 3.74 19.76 3.83
C GLU A 108 4.47 20.91 3.11
N MET A 109 5.57 20.61 2.38
CA MET A 109 6.32 21.61 1.61
C MET A 109 5.50 22.35 0.56
N ILE A 110 4.39 21.79 0.09
CA ILE A 110 3.56 22.35 -0.99
C ILE A 110 2.12 22.64 -0.53
N GLY A 111 1.86 22.58 0.78
CA GLY A 111 0.55 22.90 1.35
C GLY A 111 -0.53 21.85 1.12
N ILE A 112 -0.18 20.60 0.80
CA ILE A 112 -1.11 19.47 0.73
C ILE A 112 -1.25 18.83 2.11
N ASN A 113 -2.48 18.64 2.57
CA ASN A 113 -2.77 17.99 3.85
C ASN A 113 -2.70 16.46 3.71
N LEU A 114 -1.86 15.80 4.53
CA LEU A 114 -1.79 14.33 4.61
C LEU A 114 -2.61 13.83 5.79
N ILE A 115 -3.68 13.09 5.52
CA ILE A 115 -4.54 12.48 6.51
C ILE A 115 -4.22 10.99 6.60
N ILE A 116 -3.75 10.53 7.77
CA ILE A 116 -3.49 9.11 8.03
C ILE A 116 -4.68 8.55 8.80
N ASN A 117 -5.29 7.50 8.27
CA ASN A 117 -6.45 6.89 8.89
C ASN A 117 -6.27 5.37 9.01
N GLU A 118 -6.92 4.80 9.99
CA GLU A 118 -6.95 3.35 10.24
C GLU A 118 -7.73 2.64 9.13
N GLU A 119 -7.21 1.51 8.63
CA GLU A 119 -7.77 0.81 7.45
C GLU A 119 -8.55 -0.47 7.76
N SER A 120 -8.91 -0.73 9.03
CA SER A 120 -9.67 -1.92 9.39
C SER A 120 -10.97 -2.03 8.61
N TYR A 121 -11.26 -3.26 8.16
CA TYR A 121 -12.43 -3.67 7.37
C TYR A 121 -12.57 -3.07 5.98
N THR A 122 -11.76 -2.09 5.58
CA THR A 122 -11.86 -1.40 4.29
C THR A 122 -11.71 -2.31 3.07
N SER A 123 -10.96 -3.39 3.18
CA SER A 123 -10.77 -4.36 2.08
C SER A 123 -11.91 -5.38 1.94
N LYS A 124 -12.80 -5.46 2.95
CA LYS A 124 -13.91 -6.43 2.99
C LYS A 124 -15.24 -5.80 2.66
N CYS A 125 -15.50 -4.59 3.20
CA CYS A 125 -16.77 -3.89 2.98
C CYS A 125 -16.93 -3.46 1.52
N ASP A 126 -18.16 -3.47 1.03
CA ASP A 126 -18.52 -3.08 -0.33
C ASP A 126 -18.58 -1.56 -0.46
N SER A 127 -17.58 -0.99 -1.13
CA SER A 127 -17.48 0.46 -1.27
C SER A 127 -18.52 1.05 -2.23
N LEU A 128 -18.95 0.27 -3.25
CA LEU A 128 -19.91 0.74 -4.25
C LEU A 128 -21.35 0.70 -3.71
N ALA A 129 -21.65 -0.26 -2.84
CA ALA A 129 -22.96 -0.35 -2.14
C ALA A 129 -23.01 0.53 -0.89
N LEU A 130 -21.96 1.30 -0.61
CA LEU A 130 -21.84 2.16 0.58
C LEU A 130 -22.00 1.38 1.90
N GLU A 131 -21.65 0.09 1.92
CA GLU A 131 -21.69 -0.75 3.13
C GLU A 131 -20.96 -0.07 4.29
N GLU A 132 -21.53 -0.10 5.48
CA GLU A 132 -20.92 0.48 6.68
C GLU A 132 -19.56 -0.16 6.98
N ILE A 133 -18.53 0.63 7.27
CA ILE A 133 -17.17 0.13 7.43
C ILE A 133 -16.95 -0.33 8.86
N LYS A 134 -17.36 -1.56 9.15
CA LYS A 134 -17.20 -2.25 10.44
C LYS A 134 -17.03 -3.76 10.25
N LYS A 135 -16.94 -4.50 11.36
CA LYS A 135 -17.00 -5.96 11.32
C LYS A 135 -18.44 -6.39 11.04
N HIS A 136 -18.62 -7.25 10.04
CA HIS A 136 -19.89 -7.90 9.73
C HIS A 136 -19.71 -9.41 9.80
N ASP A 137 -20.78 -10.13 10.15
CA ASP A 137 -20.81 -11.60 10.06
C ASP A 137 -20.85 -12.05 8.60
N ALA A 138 -21.56 -11.31 7.74
CA ALA A 138 -21.54 -11.45 6.29
C ALA A 138 -21.40 -10.08 5.64
N TYR A 139 -20.51 -9.96 4.67
CA TYR A 139 -20.28 -8.73 3.89
C TYR A 139 -21.13 -8.75 2.62
N LEU A 140 -21.61 -7.57 2.18
CA LEU A 140 -22.43 -7.43 0.98
C LEU A 140 -21.68 -7.83 -0.29
N GLY A 141 -20.43 -7.37 -0.43
CA GLY A 141 -19.57 -7.73 -1.55
C GLY A 141 -18.59 -8.84 -1.22
N LYS A 142 -17.94 -9.39 -2.24
CA LYS A 142 -16.95 -10.48 -2.05
C LYS A 142 -15.75 -10.37 -2.98
N ARG A 143 -14.58 -10.78 -2.49
CA ARG A 143 -13.40 -10.95 -3.34
C ARG A 143 -13.51 -12.28 -4.09
N ILE A 144 -13.71 -12.23 -5.42
CA ILE A 144 -13.88 -13.43 -6.27
C ILE A 144 -12.57 -14.05 -6.70
N LYS A 145 -11.51 -13.24 -6.83
CA LYS A 145 -10.14 -13.69 -7.07
C LYS A 145 -9.14 -12.63 -6.61
N ARG A 146 -7.85 -12.96 -6.63
CA ARG A 146 -6.80 -12.00 -6.27
C ARG A 146 -6.92 -10.74 -7.17
N GLY A 147 -7.04 -9.58 -6.52
CA GLY A 147 -7.13 -8.28 -7.18
C GLY A 147 -8.51 -7.91 -7.74
N LEU A 148 -9.53 -8.78 -7.63
CA LEU A 148 -10.87 -8.51 -8.14
C LEU A 148 -11.93 -8.68 -7.03
N PHE A 149 -12.77 -7.68 -6.89
CA PHE A 149 -13.88 -7.62 -5.95
C PHE A 149 -15.20 -7.48 -6.70
N GLN A 150 -16.19 -8.24 -6.29
CA GLN A 150 -17.57 -8.16 -6.80
C GLN A 150 -18.43 -7.46 -5.77
N SER A 151 -19.01 -6.34 -6.17
CA SER A 151 -19.99 -5.61 -5.37
C SER A 151 -21.34 -6.31 -5.42
N SER A 152 -22.15 -6.13 -4.37
CA SER A 152 -23.54 -6.59 -4.28
C SER A 152 -24.45 -5.99 -5.37
N ILE A 153 -24.08 -4.81 -5.90
CA ILE A 153 -24.79 -4.18 -7.05
C ILE A 153 -24.39 -4.79 -8.41
N GLY A 154 -23.73 -5.96 -8.43
CA GLY A 154 -23.35 -6.68 -9.64
C GLY A 154 -22.12 -6.17 -10.38
N LYS A 155 -21.49 -5.06 -9.95
CA LYS A 155 -20.32 -4.48 -10.60
C LYS A 155 -19.01 -5.11 -10.11
N LEU A 156 -18.04 -5.22 -11.02
CA LEU A 156 -16.70 -5.68 -10.74
C LEU A 156 -15.74 -4.49 -10.61
N ILE A 157 -14.93 -4.48 -9.55
CA ILE A 157 -13.95 -3.43 -9.27
C ILE A 157 -12.61 -4.07 -8.85
N TYR A 158 -11.49 -3.39 -9.06
CA TYR A 158 -10.22 -3.81 -8.48
C TYR A 158 -10.30 -3.80 -6.96
N ALA A 159 -9.85 -4.87 -6.30
CA ALA A 159 -9.92 -4.99 -4.84
C ALA A 159 -9.13 -3.87 -4.10
N ASP A 160 -8.03 -3.40 -4.70
CA ASP A 160 -7.24 -2.29 -4.15
C ASP A 160 -8.00 -0.96 -4.28
N VAL A 161 -8.79 -0.78 -5.35
CA VAL A 161 -9.65 0.41 -5.53
C VAL A 161 -10.81 0.38 -4.55
N ASN A 162 -11.43 -0.79 -4.32
CA ASN A 162 -12.46 -0.96 -3.28
C ASN A 162 -11.94 -0.54 -1.90
N GLY A 163 -10.76 -1.05 -1.52
CA GLY A 163 -10.11 -0.68 -0.25
C GLY A 163 -9.80 0.81 -0.16
N SER A 164 -9.25 1.40 -1.23
CA SER A 164 -8.91 2.83 -1.26
C SER A 164 -10.13 3.74 -1.14
N LEU A 165 -11.25 3.38 -1.80
CA LEU A 165 -12.51 4.14 -1.68
C LEU A 165 -13.06 4.05 -0.25
N ASN A 166 -13.00 2.89 0.39
CA ASN A 166 -13.41 2.75 1.77
C ASN A 166 -12.52 3.52 2.75
N ILE A 167 -11.20 3.58 2.52
CA ILE A 167 -10.30 4.44 3.30
C ILE A 167 -10.71 5.91 3.16
N LEU A 168 -11.03 6.36 1.95
CA LEU A 168 -11.52 7.72 1.71
C LEU A 168 -12.86 7.97 2.43
N ARG A 169 -13.81 7.03 2.36
CA ARG A 169 -15.12 7.10 3.04
C ARG A 169 -15.03 7.23 4.55
N LYS A 170 -13.98 6.72 5.19
CA LYS A 170 -13.75 6.92 6.63
C LYS A 170 -13.42 8.37 7.01
N VAL A 171 -12.97 9.17 6.06
CA VAL A 171 -12.56 10.56 6.28
C VAL A 171 -13.58 11.54 5.69
N VAL A 172 -14.11 11.22 4.52
CA VAL A 172 -15.11 12.04 3.83
C VAL A 172 -16.49 11.49 4.14
N ASN A 173 -17.21 12.19 5.02
CA ASN A 173 -18.58 11.81 5.42
C ASN A 173 -19.64 12.33 4.44
N ASP A 174 -19.25 12.99 3.36
CA ASP A 174 -20.15 13.53 2.36
C ASP A 174 -20.55 12.44 1.35
N SER A 175 -21.80 11.97 1.49
CA SER A 175 -22.36 10.93 0.60
C SER A 175 -22.50 11.41 -0.83
N GLU A 176 -22.69 12.70 -1.08
CA GLU A 176 -22.81 13.27 -2.42
C GLU A 176 -21.47 13.26 -3.15
N ILE A 177 -20.37 13.66 -2.49
CA ILE A 177 -19.01 13.56 -3.03
C ILE A 177 -18.68 12.12 -3.38
N ILE A 178 -18.95 11.18 -2.47
CA ILE A 178 -18.68 9.75 -2.70
C ILE A 178 -19.53 9.22 -3.87
N SER A 179 -20.79 9.57 -3.95
CA SER A 179 -21.67 9.19 -5.07
C SER A 179 -21.17 9.77 -6.40
N LYS A 180 -20.71 11.01 -6.45
CA LYS A 180 -20.08 11.61 -7.64
C LYS A 180 -18.84 10.81 -8.08
N ILE A 181 -17.98 10.39 -7.14
CA ILE A 181 -16.79 9.57 -7.42
C ILE A 181 -17.20 8.21 -7.99
N ILE A 182 -18.21 7.54 -7.41
CA ILE A 182 -18.71 6.24 -7.89
C ILE A 182 -19.27 6.37 -9.32
N ASN A 183 -20.04 7.42 -9.59
CA ASN A 183 -20.70 7.65 -10.86
C ASN A 183 -19.75 8.15 -11.96
N SER A 184 -18.57 8.68 -11.61
CA SER A 184 -17.57 9.18 -12.58
C SER A 184 -17.00 8.10 -13.52
N GLY A 185 -17.14 6.82 -13.14
CA GLY A 185 -16.58 5.69 -13.88
C GLY A 185 -15.07 5.46 -13.70
N TRP A 186 -14.33 6.37 -13.09
CA TRP A 186 -12.87 6.27 -12.90
C TRP A 186 -12.45 5.05 -12.07
N LEU A 187 -13.29 4.60 -11.15
CA LEU A 187 -13.04 3.45 -10.29
C LEU A 187 -12.89 2.14 -11.08
N PHE A 188 -13.54 2.05 -12.24
CA PHE A 188 -13.53 0.83 -13.07
C PHE A 188 -12.33 0.76 -14.02
N ARG A 189 -11.66 1.88 -14.28
CA ARG A 189 -10.52 2.00 -15.19
C ARG A 189 -9.34 2.75 -14.55
N PRO A 190 -8.77 2.24 -13.45
CA PRO A 190 -7.69 2.94 -12.77
C PRO A 190 -6.44 3.03 -13.66
N ILE A 191 -5.89 4.23 -13.79
CA ILE A 191 -4.65 4.47 -14.51
C ILE A 191 -3.50 3.79 -13.79
N ARG A 192 -2.70 3.00 -14.49
CA ARG A 192 -1.47 2.41 -13.96
C ARG A 192 -0.31 3.37 -14.18
N VAL A 193 0.42 3.66 -13.12
CA VAL A 193 1.58 4.54 -13.14
C VAL A 193 2.82 3.74 -12.78
N ASN A 194 3.86 3.82 -13.60
CA ASN A 194 5.16 3.26 -13.29
C ASN A 194 5.91 4.18 -12.32
N ILE A 195 6.71 3.59 -11.43
CA ILE A 195 7.52 4.33 -10.44
C ILE A 195 8.80 4.86 -11.09
N LEU A 196 9.30 4.14 -12.09
CA LEU A 196 10.53 4.42 -12.85
C LEU A 196 10.19 4.59 -14.31
#